data_506aea2aad306889fdfcf7d4b576e91f
#
_entry.id   506aea2aad306889fdfcf7d4b576e91f
#
_cell.length_a   1.000
_cell.length_b   1.000
_cell.length_c   1.000
_cell.angle_alpha   90.00
_cell.angle_beta   90.00
_cell.angle_gamma   90.00
#
_symmetry.space_group_name_H-M   'P 1'
#
loop_
_entity.id
_entity.type
_entity.pdbx_description
1 polymer ?
#
loop_
_entity_poly.entity_id
_entity_poly.type
_entity_poly.pdbx_seq_one_letter_code
_entity_poly.pdbx_strand_id
1 'polypeptide(L)'
;MPGDRRVLAIGATRGTGLLIARLLTEAGVAVRALARDPARATEALGPAVEVVAGDITHPGSLPSAMENVSHIVFTAGQRSNRPAREESVRDTEYQGVVNTLRAARAAGFGGRFLYMTAIGAGRRSFAAAFLNLFKGNTLRWRERAEGEIRSAGFDYTIIRSGVLVDAPAGEHLIKLSQTSLPLSLRYRIARGDVAACFVAALNHPRASRATFEIVWGHRGRPEPWPQMLDRLQPDTAR
;
A
#
# COMPACT_ATOMS: atom_id res chain seq x y z
N MET A 1 -0.11 11.92 26.28
CA MET A 1 0.52 10.60 26.24
C MET A 1 0.80 10.21 24.79
N PRO A 2 2.07 10.05 24.31
CA PRO A 2 2.36 9.65 22.94
C PRO A 2 2.04 8.17 22.64
N GLY A 3 1.56 7.39 23.62
CA GLY A 3 1.50 5.93 23.56
C GLY A 3 0.26 5.29 22.92
N ASP A 4 -0.71 6.03 22.41
CA ASP A 4 -2.00 5.44 22.02
C ASP A 4 -2.30 5.51 20.51
N ARG A 5 -1.34 5.97 19.70
CA ARG A 5 -1.54 6.09 18.25
C ARG A 5 -1.16 4.79 17.55
N ARG A 6 -2.05 4.33 16.66
CA ARG A 6 -1.92 3.08 15.92
C ARG A 6 -1.68 3.30 14.44
N VAL A 7 -1.01 2.35 13.82
CA VAL A 7 -1.00 2.23 12.36
C VAL A 7 -2.22 1.44 11.92
N LEU A 8 -3.11 2.06 11.13
CA LEU A 8 -4.24 1.37 10.53
C LEU A 8 -3.77 0.61 9.28
N ALA A 9 -3.87 -0.70 9.31
CA ALA A 9 -3.52 -1.58 8.19
C ALA A 9 -4.79 -2.06 7.46
N ILE A 10 -4.97 -1.61 6.23
CA ILE A 10 -6.08 -1.99 5.35
C ILE A 10 -5.57 -3.00 4.32
N GLY A 11 -6.17 -4.20 4.28
CA GLY A 11 -5.69 -5.32 3.47
C GLY A 11 -4.64 -6.20 4.16
N ALA A 12 -4.61 -6.21 5.51
CA ALA A 12 -3.60 -6.87 6.32
C ALA A 12 -3.79 -8.39 6.50
N THR A 13 -4.87 -8.99 6.03
CA THR A 13 -5.18 -10.40 6.31
C THR A 13 -4.42 -11.40 5.45
N ARG A 14 -3.60 -10.94 4.49
CA ARG A 14 -2.83 -11.79 3.58
C ARG A 14 -1.74 -11.02 2.82
N GLY A 15 -0.83 -11.78 2.20
CA GLY A 15 0.18 -11.26 1.27
C GLY A 15 1.02 -10.14 1.87
N THR A 16 1.30 -9.10 1.11
CA THR A 16 2.16 -8.00 1.53
C THR A 16 1.62 -7.28 2.78
N GLY A 17 0.30 -7.03 2.85
CA GLY A 17 -0.29 -6.37 4.00
C GLY A 17 -0.14 -7.15 5.31
N LEU A 18 -0.24 -8.48 5.26
CA LEU A 18 0.02 -9.34 6.41
C LEU A 18 1.48 -9.23 6.88
N LEU A 19 2.41 -9.25 5.93
CA LEU A 19 3.84 -9.11 6.24
C LEU A 19 4.16 -7.74 6.84
N ILE A 20 3.55 -6.66 6.33
CA ILE A 20 3.69 -5.32 6.89
C ILE A 20 3.18 -5.28 8.34
N ALA A 21 1.97 -5.81 8.59
CA ALA A 21 1.41 -5.83 9.93
C ALA A 21 2.30 -6.58 10.92
N ARG A 22 2.84 -7.73 10.52
CA ARG A 22 3.78 -8.52 11.33
C ARG A 22 5.07 -7.76 11.63
N LEU A 23 5.72 -7.21 10.61
CA LEU A 23 6.96 -6.45 10.78
C LEU A 23 6.76 -5.22 11.68
N LEU A 24 5.63 -4.51 11.55
CA LEU A 24 5.29 -3.39 12.43
C LEU A 24 5.12 -3.84 13.88
N THR A 25 4.41 -4.95 14.09
CA THR A 25 4.19 -5.51 15.44
C THR A 25 5.51 -5.99 16.06
N GLU A 26 6.36 -6.66 15.29
CA GLU A 26 7.70 -7.08 15.70
C GLU A 26 8.60 -5.89 16.08
N ALA A 27 8.40 -4.75 15.40
CA ALA A 27 9.07 -3.49 15.73
C ALA A 27 8.44 -2.73 16.91
N GLY A 28 7.46 -3.31 17.61
CA GLY A 28 6.78 -2.69 18.75
C GLY A 28 5.78 -1.58 18.37
N VAL A 29 5.39 -1.49 17.11
CA VAL A 29 4.40 -0.53 16.64
C VAL A 29 2.99 -1.09 16.85
N ALA A 30 2.11 -0.32 17.50
CA ALA A 30 0.71 -0.70 17.68
C ALA A 30 -0.01 -0.70 16.31
N VAL A 31 -0.58 -1.84 15.94
CA VAL A 31 -1.27 -2.05 14.66
C VAL A 31 -2.75 -2.31 14.89
N ARG A 32 -3.59 -1.62 14.12
CA ARG A 32 -5.02 -1.92 13.96
C ARG A 32 -5.26 -2.40 12.53
N ALA A 33 -5.95 -3.52 12.37
CA ALA A 33 -6.32 -4.06 11.08
C ALA A 33 -7.82 -3.89 10.83
N LEU A 34 -8.17 -3.29 9.68
CA LEU A 34 -9.55 -3.28 9.19
C LEU A 34 -9.82 -4.58 8.45
N ALA A 35 -10.83 -5.33 8.87
CA ALA A 35 -11.18 -6.60 8.27
C ALA A 35 -12.68 -6.83 8.14
N ARG A 36 -13.10 -7.42 7.01
CA ARG A 36 -14.51 -7.83 6.77
C ARG A 36 -14.93 -9.04 7.61
N ASP A 37 -13.96 -9.87 7.95
CA ASP A 37 -14.10 -11.05 8.80
C ASP A 37 -13.07 -10.95 9.94
N PRO A 38 -13.46 -10.39 11.10
CA PRO A 38 -12.56 -10.19 12.23
C PRO A 38 -11.99 -11.50 12.80
N ALA A 39 -12.78 -12.56 12.87
CA ALA A 39 -12.34 -13.84 13.41
C ALA A 39 -11.15 -14.40 12.62
N ARG A 40 -11.30 -14.45 11.30
CA ARG A 40 -10.26 -14.89 10.39
C ARG A 40 -9.05 -13.94 10.38
N ALA A 41 -9.29 -12.64 10.57
CA ALA A 41 -8.20 -11.68 10.65
C ALA A 41 -7.38 -11.87 11.92
N THR A 42 -8.01 -12.09 13.08
CA THR A 42 -7.34 -12.37 14.34
C THR A 42 -6.53 -13.66 14.27
N GLU A 43 -7.05 -14.72 13.64
CA GLU A 43 -6.32 -15.95 13.40
C GLU A 43 -5.03 -15.72 12.57
N ALA A 44 -5.12 -14.91 11.51
CA ALA A 44 -3.99 -14.67 10.61
C ALA A 44 -2.93 -13.73 11.21
N LEU A 45 -3.35 -12.72 11.98
CA LEU A 45 -2.50 -11.63 12.50
C LEU A 45 -1.98 -11.90 13.91
N GLY A 46 -2.65 -12.76 14.68
CA GLY A 46 -2.35 -13.02 16.08
C GLY A 46 -2.90 -11.96 17.05
N PRO A 47 -2.78 -12.18 18.36
CA PRO A 47 -3.43 -11.38 19.40
C PRO A 47 -2.81 -9.99 19.60
N ALA A 48 -1.61 -9.75 19.07
CA ALA A 48 -0.92 -8.46 19.21
C ALA A 48 -1.47 -7.36 18.27
N VAL A 49 -2.32 -7.73 17.31
CA VAL A 49 -2.94 -6.79 16.37
C VAL A 49 -4.40 -6.58 16.75
N GLU A 50 -4.78 -5.33 16.97
CA GLU A 50 -6.18 -4.98 17.15
C GLU A 50 -6.94 -5.16 15.83
N VAL A 51 -8.05 -5.89 15.84
CA VAL A 51 -8.88 -6.11 14.66
C VAL A 51 -10.21 -5.40 14.82
N VAL A 52 -10.55 -4.55 13.83
CA VAL A 52 -11.82 -3.83 13.75
C VAL A 52 -12.60 -4.31 12.54
N ALA A 53 -13.88 -4.60 12.75
CA ALA A 53 -14.79 -4.97 11.66
C ALA A 53 -15.05 -3.79 10.74
N GLY A 54 -14.96 -4.00 9.42
CA GLY A 54 -15.32 -3.00 8.43
C GLY A 54 -14.94 -3.37 7.01
N ASP A 55 -15.52 -2.66 6.07
CA ASP A 55 -15.30 -2.83 4.63
C ASP A 55 -15.12 -1.46 3.97
N ILE A 56 -14.02 -1.28 3.23
CA ILE A 56 -13.72 -0.05 2.51
C ILE A 56 -14.77 0.33 1.47
N THR A 57 -15.58 -0.62 1.02
CA THR A 57 -16.70 -0.38 0.10
C THR A 57 -17.97 0.11 0.81
N HIS A 58 -18.00 0.05 2.15
CA HIS A 58 -19.10 0.49 3.00
C HIS A 58 -18.64 1.62 3.92
N PRO A 59 -18.77 2.91 3.53
CA PRO A 59 -18.22 4.05 4.26
C PRO A 59 -18.65 4.12 5.73
N GLY A 60 -19.87 3.72 6.05
CA GLY A 60 -20.40 3.72 7.42
C GLY A 60 -19.68 2.78 8.39
N SER A 61 -18.88 1.84 7.89
CA SER A 61 -18.11 0.90 8.71
C SER A 61 -16.69 1.37 9.04
N LEU A 62 -16.27 2.54 8.54
CA LEU A 62 -14.90 3.01 8.68
C LEU A 62 -14.59 3.88 9.91
N PRO A 63 -15.55 4.63 10.50
CA PRO A 63 -15.24 5.60 11.55
C PRO A 63 -14.49 5.00 12.74
N SER A 64 -14.92 3.86 13.26
CA SER A 64 -14.29 3.18 14.40
C SER A 64 -12.84 2.76 14.14
N ALA A 65 -12.51 2.44 12.87
CA ALA A 65 -11.15 2.09 12.49
C ALA A 65 -10.20 3.30 12.51
N MET A 66 -10.72 4.53 12.38
CA MET A 66 -9.93 5.76 12.27
C MET A 66 -9.55 6.39 13.61
N GLU A 67 -10.07 5.88 14.74
CA GLU A 67 -9.79 6.42 16.06
C GLU A 67 -8.31 6.29 16.45
N ASN A 68 -7.67 7.39 16.84
CA ASN A 68 -6.26 7.43 17.28
C ASN A 68 -5.26 6.87 16.26
N VAL A 69 -5.52 7.04 14.97
CA VAL A 69 -4.64 6.58 13.89
C VAL A 69 -3.55 7.61 13.61
N SER A 70 -2.29 7.15 13.61
CA SER A 70 -1.12 7.96 13.25
C SER A 70 -0.73 7.81 11.78
N HIS A 71 -0.91 6.61 11.22
CA HIS A 71 -0.59 6.29 9.83
C HIS A 71 -1.63 5.33 9.27
N ILE A 72 -1.86 5.42 7.97
CA ILE A 72 -2.71 4.46 7.25
C ILE A 72 -1.84 3.74 6.22
N VAL A 73 -1.80 2.42 6.31
CA VAL A 73 -1.17 1.54 5.31
C VAL A 73 -2.26 0.87 4.50
N PHE A 74 -2.40 1.26 3.25
CA PHE A 74 -3.44 0.75 2.37
C PHE A 74 -2.84 -0.21 1.33
N THR A 75 -3.10 -1.48 1.50
CA THR A 75 -2.65 -2.57 0.60
C THR A 75 -3.79 -3.42 0.07
N ALA A 76 -5.04 -3.01 0.35
CA ALA A 76 -6.20 -3.71 -0.17
C ALA A 76 -6.25 -3.61 -1.70
N GLY A 77 -6.59 -4.71 -2.34
CA GLY A 77 -6.72 -4.79 -3.78
C GLY A 77 -7.44 -6.07 -4.19
N GLN A 78 -7.95 -6.09 -5.43
CA GLN A 78 -8.60 -7.26 -6.00
C GLN A 78 -7.62 -8.43 -6.18
N ARG A 79 -8.11 -9.66 -6.01
CA ARG A 79 -7.34 -10.87 -6.33
C ARG A 79 -7.08 -10.96 -7.82
N SER A 80 -5.81 -11.08 -8.21
CA SER A 80 -5.38 -10.96 -9.60
C SER A 80 -5.49 -12.22 -10.46
N ASN A 81 -5.91 -13.36 -9.91
CA ASN A 81 -5.87 -14.65 -10.60
C ASN A 81 -7.18 -15.05 -11.32
N ARG A 82 -8.15 -14.14 -11.39
CA ARG A 82 -9.40 -14.34 -12.16
C ARG A 82 -9.76 -13.06 -12.90
N PRO A 83 -10.48 -13.14 -14.05
CA PRO A 83 -11.11 -11.99 -14.64
C PRO A 83 -12.01 -11.34 -13.59
N ALA A 84 -11.84 -10.04 -13.35
CA ALA A 84 -12.63 -9.30 -12.39
C ALA A 84 -13.60 -8.38 -13.14
N ARG A 85 -14.84 -8.26 -12.63
CA ARG A 85 -15.77 -7.26 -13.11
C ARG A 85 -15.21 -5.88 -12.81
N GLU A 86 -15.19 -4.99 -13.79
CA GLU A 86 -14.64 -3.64 -13.63
C GLU A 86 -15.24 -2.90 -12.43
N GLU A 87 -16.55 -3.06 -12.21
CA GLU A 87 -17.23 -2.45 -11.07
C GLU A 87 -16.61 -2.87 -9.73
N SER A 88 -16.39 -4.16 -9.52
CA SER A 88 -15.74 -4.67 -8.29
C SER A 88 -14.30 -4.21 -8.14
N VAL A 89 -13.59 -4.03 -9.26
CA VAL A 89 -12.23 -3.46 -9.26
C VAL A 89 -12.28 -1.98 -8.89
N ARG A 90 -13.16 -1.21 -9.52
CA ARG A 90 -13.40 0.21 -9.21
C ARG A 90 -13.74 0.40 -7.73
N ASP A 91 -14.66 -0.43 -7.20
CA ASP A 91 -15.13 -0.30 -5.83
C ASP A 91 -14.01 -0.58 -4.81
N THR A 92 -13.11 -1.52 -5.10
CA THR A 92 -12.00 -1.85 -4.19
C THR A 92 -10.78 -0.94 -4.41
N GLU A 93 -10.33 -0.76 -5.68
CA GLU A 93 -9.05 -0.09 -6.01
C GLU A 93 -9.17 1.45 -6.04
N TYR A 94 -10.38 1.98 -6.19
CA TYR A 94 -10.62 3.42 -6.24
C TYR A 94 -11.59 3.88 -5.15
N GLN A 95 -12.85 3.41 -5.18
CA GLN A 95 -13.86 3.91 -4.24
C GLN A 95 -13.49 3.61 -2.79
N GLY A 96 -12.89 2.44 -2.51
CA GLY A 96 -12.38 2.08 -1.20
C GLY A 96 -11.31 3.04 -0.70
N VAL A 97 -10.43 3.53 -1.57
CA VAL A 97 -9.45 4.57 -1.24
C VAL A 97 -10.16 5.89 -0.93
N VAL A 98 -11.09 6.33 -1.80
CA VAL A 98 -11.86 7.58 -1.60
C VAL A 98 -12.63 7.55 -0.27
N ASN A 99 -13.29 6.43 0.03
CA ASN A 99 -14.02 6.26 1.29
C ASN A 99 -13.08 6.34 2.50
N THR A 100 -11.91 5.71 2.41
CA THR A 100 -10.88 5.74 3.46
C THR A 100 -10.37 7.17 3.69
N LEU A 101 -10.06 7.91 2.62
CA LEU A 101 -9.63 9.31 2.70
C LEU A 101 -10.69 10.22 3.32
N ARG A 102 -11.98 10.00 2.99
CA ARG A 102 -13.10 10.74 3.59
C ARG A 102 -13.24 10.44 5.08
N ALA A 103 -13.18 9.17 5.47
CA ALA A 103 -13.25 8.77 6.87
C ALA A 103 -12.05 9.31 7.67
N ALA A 104 -10.84 9.26 7.11
CA ALA A 104 -9.64 9.84 7.70
C ALA A 104 -9.79 11.35 7.92
N ARG A 105 -10.30 12.08 6.93
CA ARG A 105 -10.55 13.53 7.05
C ARG A 105 -11.58 13.83 8.14
N ALA A 106 -12.69 13.09 8.18
CA ALA A 106 -13.72 13.26 9.20
C ALA A 106 -13.20 12.99 10.63
N ALA A 107 -12.22 12.08 10.77
CA ALA A 107 -11.56 11.77 12.04
C ALA A 107 -10.40 12.74 12.40
N GLY A 108 -10.15 13.77 11.61
CA GLY A 108 -9.04 14.71 11.86
C GLY A 108 -7.65 14.08 11.66
N PHE A 109 -7.52 13.09 10.78
CA PHE A 109 -6.25 12.44 10.49
C PHE A 109 -5.21 13.43 9.95
N GLY A 110 -4.07 13.51 10.62
CA GLY A 110 -2.94 14.38 10.25
C GLY A 110 -1.65 13.60 9.97
N GLY A 111 -1.73 12.29 9.81
CA GLY A 111 -0.58 11.43 9.59
C GLY A 111 -0.27 11.16 8.12
N ARG A 112 0.55 10.12 7.88
CA ARG A 112 0.92 9.71 6.53
C ARG A 112 0.06 8.57 6.02
N PHE A 113 -0.43 8.71 4.77
CA PHE A 113 -1.15 7.68 4.03
C PHE A 113 -0.17 6.94 3.11
N LEU A 114 0.16 5.68 3.43
CA LEU A 114 1.03 4.84 2.61
C LEU A 114 0.16 3.94 1.71
N TYR A 115 0.36 4.04 0.41
CA TYR A 115 -0.45 3.34 -0.57
C TYR A 115 0.37 2.37 -1.41
N MET A 116 -0.07 1.11 -1.47
CA MET A 116 0.52 0.10 -2.35
C MET A 116 -0.21 0.06 -3.70
N THR A 117 0.52 0.35 -4.74
CA THR A 117 0.04 0.25 -6.11
C THR A 117 1.01 -0.57 -6.97
N ALA A 118 0.93 -0.49 -8.27
CA ALA A 118 1.75 -1.29 -9.18
C ALA A 118 2.47 -0.42 -10.21
N ILE A 119 3.62 -0.88 -10.67
CA ILE A 119 4.27 -0.33 -11.87
C ILE A 119 3.28 -0.30 -13.03
N GLY A 120 3.37 0.72 -13.88
CA GLY A 120 2.46 0.92 -15.01
C GLY A 120 1.19 1.73 -14.69
N ALA A 121 0.91 2.04 -13.42
CA ALA A 121 -0.11 3.03 -13.08
C ALA A 121 0.31 4.41 -13.63
N GLY A 122 -0.60 5.09 -14.35
CA GLY A 122 -0.32 6.39 -14.98
C GLY A 122 0.50 6.32 -16.27
N ARG A 123 0.83 5.13 -16.77
CA ARG A 123 1.58 4.97 -18.03
C ARG A 123 0.71 4.34 -19.13
N ARG A 124 0.60 5.04 -20.25
CA ARG A 124 -0.03 4.49 -21.46
C ARG A 124 0.98 3.58 -22.17
N SER A 125 0.70 2.26 -22.22
CA SER A 125 1.46 1.29 -22.98
C SER A 125 0.55 0.17 -23.45
N PHE A 126 0.94 -0.56 -24.51
CA PHE A 126 0.18 -1.73 -24.99
C PHE A 126 0.02 -2.79 -23.88
N ALA A 127 1.07 -3.04 -23.09
CA ALA A 127 1.02 -3.96 -21.97
C ALA A 127 0.02 -3.51 -20.87
N ALA A 128 -0.04 -2.21 -20.58
CA ALA A 128 -1.00 -1.65 -19.64
C ALA A 128 -2.44 -1.73 -20.18
N ALA A 129 -2.64 -1.45 -21.47
CA ALA A 129 -3.94 -1.57 -22.13
C ALA A 129 -4.43 -3.03 -22.12
N PHE A 130 -3.57 -3.98 -22.47
CA PHE A 130 -3.88 -5.41 -22.43
C PHE A 130 -4.21 -5.87 -21.02
N LEU A 131 -3.41 -5.51 -20.02
CA LEU A 131 -3.69 -5.85 -18.63
C LEU A 131 -5.03 -5.26 -18.16
N ASN A 132 -5.32 -4.02 -18.50
CA ASN A 132 -6.57 -3.35 -18.15
C ASN A 132 -7.78 -4.07 -18.76
N LEU A 133 -7.70 -4.53 -20.02
CA LEU A 133 -8.77 -5.26 -20.68
C LEU A 133 -9.16 -6.54 -19.91
N PHE A 134 -8.17 -7.30 -19.43
CA PHE A 134 -8.41 -8.56 -18.72
C PHE A 134 -8.60 -8.42 -17.21
N LYS A 135 -8.19 -7.29 -16.62
CA LYS A 135 -8.21 -7.05 -15.16
C LYS A 135 -9.14 -5.91 -14.74
N GLY A 136 -10.19 -5.64 -15.52
CA GLY A 136 -11.22 -4.66 -15.16
C GLY A 136 -10.66 -3.25 -14.95
N ASN A 137 -9.77 -2.79 -15.85
CA ASN A 137 -9.16 -1.46 -15.80
C ASN A 137 -8.39 -1.14 -14.50
N THR A 138 -7.81 -2.17 -13.85
CA THR A 138 -7.17 -2.03 -12.52
C THR A 138 -6.11 -0.91 -12.46
N LEU A 139 -5.25 -0.77 -13.50
CA LEU A 139 -4.21 0.27 -13.50
C LEU A 139 -4.80 1.68 -13.63
N ARG A 140 -5.91 1.84 -14.38
CA ARG A 140 -6.63 3.13 -14.47
C ARG A 140 -7.25 3.53 -13.14
N TRP A 141 -7.86 2.58 -12.43
CA TRP A 141 -8.48 2.85 -11.15
C TRP A 141 -7.45 3.16 -10.08
N ARG A 142 -6.29 2.48 -10.10
CA ARG A 142 -5.15 2.78 -9.23
C ARG A 142 -4.55 4.15 -9.51
N GLU A 143 -4.38 4.54 -10.77
CA GLU A 143 -3.93 5.87 -11.16
C GLU A 143 -4.86 6.97 -10.63
N ARG A 144 -6.18 6.78 -10.75
CA ARG A 144 -7.17 7.69 -10.19
C ARG A 144 -7.06 7.77 -8.66
N ALA A 145 -6.92 6.62 -7.99
CA ALA A 145 -6.74 6.58 -6.54
C ALA A 145 -5.48 7.33 -6.09
N GLU A 146 -4.37 7.19 -6.83
CA GLU A 146 -3.15 7.98 -6.57
C GLU A 146 -3.40 9.49 -6.71
N GLY A 147 -4.21 9.91 -7.68
CA GLY A 147 -4.64 11.31 -7.84
C GLY A 147 -5.41 11.82 -6.62
N GLU A 148 -6.38 11.05 -6.13
CA GLU A 148 -7.15 11.38 -4.93
C GLU A 148 -6.26 11.49 -3.68
N ILE A 149 -5.29 10.58 -3.53
CA ILE A 149 -4.35 10.61 -2.41
C ILE A 149 -3.51 11.89 -2.46
N ARG A 150 -2.96 12.26 -3.62
CA ARG A 150 -2.14 13.49 -3.78
C ARG A 150 -2.94 14.76 -3.48
N SER A 151 -4.22 14.78 -3.85
CA SER A 151 -5.11 15.92 -3.62
C SER A 151 -5.77 15.94 -2.24
N ALA A 152 -5.64 14.88 -1.46
CA ALA A 152 -6.31 14.76 -0.16
C ALA A 152 -5.80 15.74 0.92
N GLY A 153 -4.64 16.36 0.72
CA GLY A 153 -4.04 17.30 1.69
C GLY A 153 -3.27 16.62 2.84
N PHE A 154 -3.27 15.29 2.91
CA PHE A 154 -2.46 14.52 3.86
C PHE A 154 -1.01 14.38 3.40
N ASP A 155 -0.12 14.03 4.35
CA ASP A 155 1.16 13.45 3.97
C ASP A 155 0.92 12.06 3.36
N TYR A 156 1.69 11.71 2.32
CA TYR A 156 1.51 10.43 1.65
C TYR A 156 2.83 9.82 1.17
N THR A 157 2.81 8.51 0.97
CA THR A 157 3.84 7.76 0.25
C THR A 157 3.16 6.78 -0.69
N ILE A 158 3.42 6.87 -1.99
CA ILE A 158 2.87 5.95 -2.99
C ILE A 158 3.98 5.03 -3.48
N ILE A 159 3.83 3.73 -3.20
CA ILE A 159 4.82 2.70 -3.54
C ILE A 159 4.24 1.82 -4.64
N ARG A 160 4.82 1.92 -5.84
CA ARG A 160 4.47 1.12 -7.01
C ARG A 160 5.38 -0.11 -7.06
N SER A 161 4.86 -1.26 -6.71
CA SER A 161 5.62 -2.51 -6.75
C SER A 161 5.64 -3.13 -8.13
N GLY A 162 6.72 -3.83 -8.45
CA GLY A 162 6.75 -4.80 -9.54
C GLY A 162 5.79 -5.97 -9.33
N VAL A 163 5.86 -6.96 -10.20
CA VAL A 163 5.10 -8.20 -10.08
C VAL A 163 5.49 -8.90 -8.77
N LEU A 164 4.53 -9.03 -7.87
CA LEU A 164 4.73 -9.62 -6.55
C LEU A 164 4.93 -11.13 -6.64
N VAL A 165 5.98 -11.62 -5.99
CA VAL A 165 6.28 -13.06 -5.89
C VAL A 165 6.41 -13.49 -4.44
N ASP A 166 6.09 -14.76 -4.17
CA ASP A 166 6.32 -15.41 -2.89
C ASP A 166 7.69 -16.07 -2.94
N ALA A 167 8.72 -15.30 -2.54
CA ALA A 167 10.12 -15.69 -2.49
C ALA A 167 10.78 -15.05 -1.26
N PRO A 168 11.93 -15.55 -0.80
CA PRO A 168 12.67 -14.93 0.29
C PRO A 168 12.99 -13.46 -0.02
N ALA A 169 12.88 -12.61 1.01
CA ALA A 169 13.28 -11.20 0.93
C ALA A 169 14.79 -11.05 1.17
N GLY A 170 15.35 -9.95 0.68
CA GLY A 170 16.76 -9.62 0.94
C GLY A 170 17.77 -10.36 0.08
N GLU A 171 17.36 -11.11 -0.93
CA GLU A 171 18.26 -11.86 -1.82
C GLU A 171 18.62 -11.14 -3.11
N HIS A 172 17.99 -10.02 -3.40
CA HIS A 172 18.19 -9.25 -4.62
C HIS A 172 18.46 -7.79 -4.29
N LEU A 173 19.32 -7.15 -5.06
CA LEU A 173 19.41 -5.69 -5.06
C LEU A 173 18.04 -5.12 -5.39
N ILE A 174 17.70 -4.00 -4.79
CA ILE A 174 16.46 -3.30 -5.08
C ILE A 174 16.77 -2.11 -6.00
N LYS A 175 16.05 -2.04 -7.09
CA LYS A 175 16.00 -0.84 -7.93
C LYS A 175 14.82 0.01 -7.47
N LEU A 176 15.15 1.15 -6.85
CA LEU A 176 14.20 2.20 -6.53
C LEU A 176 14.24 3.26 -7.62
N SER A 177 13.09 3.67 -8.15
CA SER A 177 13.02 4.66 -9.24
C SER A 177 11.82 5.57 -9.06
N GLN A 178 12.03 6.87 -9.25
CA GLN A 178 10.95 7.87 -9.39
C GLN A 178 10.60 8.14 -10.87
N THR A 179 11.38 7.58 -11.79
CA THR A 179 11.02 7.53 -13.21
C THR A 179 10.22 6.26 -13.48
N SER A 180 9.09 6.39 -14.19
CA SER A 180 8.21 5.25 -14.48
C SER A 180 8.90 4.16 -15.29
N LEU A 181 8.96 2.96 -14.75
CA LEU A 181 9.43 1.76 -15.43
C LEU A 181 8.35 1.23 -16.38
N PRO A 182 8.72 0.59 -17.50
CA PRO A 182 7.75 -0.05 -18.38
C PRO A 182 7.09 -1.24 -17.66
N LEU A 183 5.79 -1.44 -17.87
CA LEU A 183 5.12 -2.63 -17.37
C LEU A 183 5.70 -3.88 -18.05
N SER A 184 6.32 -4.76 -17.26
CA SER A 184 6.95 -5.98 -17.74
C SER A 184 6.95 -7.05 -16.66
N LEU A 185 6.70 -8.30 -17.04
CA LEU A 185 6.77 -9.46 -16.12
C LEU A 185 8.18 -9.74 -15.59
N ARG A 186 9.23 -9.15 -16.21
CA ARG A 186 10.61 -9.21 -15.69
C ARG A 186 10.80 -8.40 -14.42
N TYR A 187 10.01 -7.36 -14.21
CA TYR A 187 10.09 -6.51 -13.03
C TYR A 187 9.31 -7.14 -11.87
N ARG A 188 10.00 -8.00 -11.15
CA ARG A 188 9.48 -8.76 -10.02
C ARG A 188 10.02 -8.19 -8.71
N ILE A 189 9.36 -8.51 -7.60
CA ILE A 189 9.84 -8.21 -6.25
C ILE A 189 9.16 -9.14 -5.24
N ALA A 190 9.89 -9.58 -4.20
CA ALA A 190 9.28 -10.34 -3.12
C ALA A 190 8.32 -9.48 -2.30
N ARG A 191 7.22 -10.09 -1.83
CA ARG A 191 6.30 -9.41 -0.91
C ARG A 191 6.98 -8.95 0.38
N GLY A 192 7.97 -9.71 0.86
CA GLY A 192 8.75 -9.35 2.04
C GLY A 192 9.60 -8.10 1.82
N ASP A 193 10.22 -7.94 0.64
CA ASP A 193 10.98 -6.72 0.30
C ASP A 193 10.06 -5.50 0.26
N VAL A 194 8.85 -5.65 -0.34
CA VAL A 194 7.85 -4.58 -0.35
C VAL A 194 7.40 -4.25 1.07
N ALA A 195 7.17 -5.26 1.91
CA ALA A 195 6.76 -5.04 3.30
C ALA A 195 7.84 -4.29 4.09
N ALA A 196 9.10 -4.66 3.94
CA ALA A 196 10.24 -3.96 4.56
C ALA A 196 10.34 -2.50 4.10
N CYS A 197 10.08 -2.24 2.80
CA CYS A 197 10.01 -0.88 2.27
C CYS A 197 8.93 -0.04 2.95
N PHE A 198 7.72 -0.59 3.12
CA PHE A 198 6.61 0.11 3.80
C PHE A 198 6.97 0.48 5.25
N VAL A 199 7.56 -0.46 5.99
CA VAL A 199 7.99 -0.22 7.37
C VAL A 199 9.06 0.88 7.44
N ALA A 200 10.06 0.82 6.56
CA ALA A 200 11.10 1.84 6.49
C ALA A 200 10.54 3.22 6.08
N ALA A 201 9.58 3.27 5.16
CA ALA A 201 8.98 4.52 4.69
C ALA A 201 8.02 5.16 5.69
N LEU A 202 7.54 4.42 6.70
CA LEU A 202 6.49 4.87 7.62
C LEU A 202 6.79 6.26 8.21
N ASN A 203 7.99 6.43 8.76
CA ASN A 203 8.43 7.68 9.39
C ASN A 203 9.60 8.35 8.64
N HIS A 204 10.02 7.82 7.49
CA HIS A 204 11.16 8.36 6.78
C HIS A 204 10.86 9.75 6.19
N PRO A 205 11.64 10.79 6.49
CA PRO A 205 11.31 12.16 6.07
C PRO A 205 11.28 12.33 4.55
N ARG A 206 12.19 11.68 3.81
CA ARG A 206 12.23 11.74 2.35
C ARG A 206 11.13 10.96 1.64
N ALA A 207 10.42 10.07 2.36
CA ALA A 207 9.27 9.36 1.83
C ALA A 207 7.98 10.21 1.90
N SER A 208 8.03 11.39 2.55
CA SER A 208 6.93 12.35 2.60
C SER A 208 6.63 12.90 1.20
N ARG A 209 5.35 12.82 0.80
CA ARG A 209 4.84 13.26 -0.51
C ARG A 209 5.64 12.70 -1.68
N ALA A 210 6.06 11.44 -1.59
CA ALA A 210 6.87 10.79 -2.61
C ALA A 210 6.14 9.63 -3.27
N THR A 211 6.26 9.55 -4.60
CA THR A 211 5.84 8.41 -5.42
C THR A 211 7.08 7.77 -6.01
N PHE A 212 7.22 6.47 -5.83
CA PHE A 212 8.35 5.73 -6.39
C PHE A 212 8.00 4.28 -6.71
N GLU A 213 8.79 3.68 -7.58
CA GLU A 213 8.67 2.30 -8.03
C GLU A 213 9.79 1.45 -7.45
N ILE A 214 9.47 0.22 -7.04
CA ILE A 214 10.44 -0.74 -6.51
C ILE A 214 10.34 -2.07 -7.23
N VAL A 215 11.48 -2.55 -7.70
CA VAL A 215 11.63 -3.84 -8.38
C VAL A 215 12.96 -4.49 -8.01
N TRP A 216 13.08 -5.78 -8.22
CA TRP A 216 14.38 -6.43 -8.12
C TRP A 216 15.35 -5.97 -9.20
N GLY A 217 16.61 -5.78 -8.81
CA GLY A 217 17.77 -5.72 -9.67
C GLY A 217 18.43 -7.10 -9.80
N HIS A 218 19.75 -7.13 -9.85
CA HIS A 218 20.51 -8.37 -9.85
C HIS A 218 20.44 -9.07 -8.49
N ARG A 219 20.79 -10.38 -8.47
CA ARG A 219 20.94 -11.13 -7.22
C ARG A 219 22.06 -10.53 -6.38
N GLY A 220 21.85 -10.36 -5.08
CA GLY A 220 22.80 -9.76 -4.16
C GLY A 220 22.09 -9.16 -2.95
N ARG A 221 22.85 -8.85 -1.92
CA ARG A 221 22.31 -8.24 -0.69
C ARG A 221 21.89 -6.79 -0.98
N PRO A 222 20.62 -6.41 -0.72
CA PRO A 222 20.17 -5.05 -0.94
C PRO A 222 20.85 -4.08 0.01
N GLU A 223 20.96 -2.84 -0.44
CA GLU A 223 21.28 -1.70 0.41
C GLU A 223 20.17 -1.51 1.47
N PRO A 224 20.51 -1.03 2.68
CA PRO A 224 19.50 -0.74 3.70
C PRO A 224 18.46 0.26 3.22
N TRP A 225 17.20 0.00 3.50
CA TRP A 225 16.07 0.83 3.07
C TRP A 225 16.20 2.33 3.42
N PRO A 226 16.66 2.73 4.64
CA PRO A 226 16.81 4.15 4.94
C PRO A 226 17.72 4.87 3.96
N GLN A 227 18.89 4.28 3.61
CA GLN A 227 19.83 4.87 2.66
C GLN A 227 19.25 4.98 1.24
N MET A 228 18.43 3.99 0.82
CA MET A 228 17.75 4.03 -0.46
C MET A 228 16.68 5.14 -0.48
N LEU A 229 15.93 5.28 0.62
CA LEU A 229 14.87 6.29 0.76
C LEU A 229 15.42 7.72 0.87
N ASP A 230 16.66 7.91 1.37
CA ASP A 230 17.33 9.22 1.43
C ASP A 230 17.45 9.91 0.05
N ARG A 231 17.43 9.12 -1.02
CA ARG A 231 17.54 9.61 -2.41
C ARG A 231 16.23 10.12 -2.98
N LEU A 232 15.11 9.92 -2.28
CA LEU A 232 13.80 10.34 -2.74
C LEU A 232 13.68 11.86 -2.74
N GLN A 233 12.94 12.35 -3.73
CA GLN A 233 12.49 13.73 -3.84
C GLN A 233 10.96 13.77 -3.70
N PRO A 234 10.41 14.79 -3.06
CA PRO A 234 8.96 14.99 -3.05
C PRO A 234 8.40 15.12 -4.47
N ASP A 235 7.18 14.64 -4.66
CA ASP A 235 6.47 14.85 -5.91
C ASP A 235 6.30 16.36 -6.14
N THR A 236 6.58 16.82 -7.36
CA THR A 236 6.29 18.22 -7.75
C THR A 236 4.78 18.43 -7.76
N ALA A 237 4.31 19.51 -7.15
CA ALA A 237 2.92 19.93 -7.24
C ALA A 237 2.54 20.08 -8.72
N ARG A 238 1.56 19.30 -9.19
CA ARG A 238 0.97 19.44 -10.52
C ARG A 238 -0.28 20.27 -10.45
#